data_a5a439df911d0b022ba9766dabb77d1f
#
_entry.id   a5a439df911d0b022ba9766dabb77d1f
#
_cell.length_a   1.000
_cell.length_b   1.000
_cell.length_c   1.000
_cell.angle_alpha   90.00
_cell.angle_beta   90.00
_cell.angle_gamma   90.00
#
_symmetry.space_group_name_H-M   'P 1'
#
loop_
_entity.id
_entity.type
_entity.pdbx_description
1 polymer ?
#
loop_
_entity_poly.entity_id
_entity_poly.type
_entity_poly.pdbx_seq_one_letter_code
_entity_poly.pdbx_strand_id
1 'polypeptide(L)'
;MSKQKTYIAIDLKSFYASVECKERNRDPLTTNLVVADKSRTEKTICLAVSPSLKSYGIPGRPRLFEVVQKVKEVNNSRRWNAPNRAFTGSSDDSIELNTNPALEIDYIVAPPRMAYYLEYSTKIYSVYLKYIAPEDIFPYSIDEVFIDATDYLNTYQMSAWELAMTMIQDVLKTTGITATAGIGTNMYLCKIAMDIVAKHIEPDENGVRIAELDEMSYRRQLWSHRPLTDFWRVGKGYAKKLEEHGLFTMGDIARCSIGKSNEFYNDELLYKLFGINAELLIDHAWGYEPCTMEQVKAYKPETNSVSSGQVLHCPYDFEKAKLVVKEMTDLMVLDLVDKGLVTDQVVLTVGYDIENLTDPNRNRKYNGDVTIDRYGRKIPKHAHGTTNLKRQTSSTMLITDAVMELYDRIVDKNLLIRRINITANRLVDENSAKKEEKYEQLDLFTDYKAKEQKRAEEEAVLERERRMQQTMLTIKKKFGKNAILKGMNLQEGATAKDRNEQIGGHKA
;
A
#
# COMPACT_ATOMS: atom_id res chain seq x y z
N MET A 1 -31.28 -25.50 -6.65
CA MET A 1 -29.88 -25.58 -6.27
C MET A 1 -29.24 -24.28 -6.73
N SER A 2 -28.60 -23.53 -5.83
CA SER A 2 -27.83 -22.35 -6.25
C SER A 2 -26.70 -22.81 -7.20
N LYS A 3 -26.49 -22.08 -8.31
CA LYS A 3 -25.42 -22.36 -9.27
C LYS A 3 -24.09 -22.23 -8.54
N GLN A 4 -23.20 -23.20 -8.68
CA GLN A 4 -21.88 -23.13 -8.09
C GLN A 4 -21.15 -21.93 -8.68
N LYS A 5 -20.64 -21.05 -7.82
CA LYS A 5 -19.89 -19.86 -8.24
C LYS A 5 -18.49 -20.25 -8.73
N THR A 6 -17.99 -19.49 -9.68
CA THR A 6 -16.60 -19.63 -10.18
C THR A 6 -15.97 -18.25 -10.29
N TYR A 7 -14.89 -18.05 -9.53
CA TYR A 7 -14.13 -16.82 -9.52
C TYR A 7 -12.74 -17.04 -10.13
N ILE A 8 -12.24 -16.04 -10.82
CA ILE A 8 -10.87 -16.00 -11.37
C ILE A 8 -10.16 -14.80 -10.77
N ALA A 9 -8.98 -15.02 -10.19
CA ALA A 9 -8.05 -13.95 -9.83
C ALA A 9 -6.92 -13.93 -10.87
N ILE A 10 -6.52 -12.74 -11.36
CA ILE A 10 -5.42 -12.58 -12.31
C ILE A 10 -4.46 -11.53 -11.76
N ASP A 11 -3.15 -11.86 -11.70
CA ASP A 11 -2.05 -10.99 -11.26
C ASP A 11 -1.00 -10.88 -12.36
N LEU A 12 -0.65 -9.63 -12.72
CA LEU A 12 0.34 -9.32 -13.77
C LEU A 12 1.75 -9.55 -13.26
N LYS A 13 2.52 -10.36 -13.93
CA LYS A 13 3.83 -10.81 -13.46
C LYS A 13 4.84 -9.68 -13.37
N SER A 14 5.25 -9.33 -12.14
CA SER A 14 6.23 -8.26 -11.86
C SER A 14 5.90 -6.95 -12.58
N PHE A 15 4.66 -6.53 -12.55
CA PHE A 15 4.01 -5.55 -13.44
C PHE A 15 4.89 -4.34 -13.79
N TYR A 16 5.34 -3.55 -12.79
CA TYR A 16 6.15 -2.35 -13.10
C TYR A 16 7.47 -2.68 -13.80
N ALA A 17 8.12 -3.78 -13.41
CA ALA A 17 9.35 -4.20 -14.07
C ALA A 17 9.08 -4.66 -15.50
N SER A 18 7.97 -5.37 -15.73
CA SER A 18 7.55 -5.82 -17.05
C SER A 18 7.23 -4.66 -17.98
N VAL A 19 6.51 -3.62 -17.49
CA VAL A 19 6.28 -2.38 -18.24
C VAL A 19 7.60 -1.73 -18.64
N GLU A 20 8.56 -1.60 -17.70
CA GLU A 20 9.86 -0.97 -17.96
C GLU A 20 10.72 -1.78 -18.91
N CYS A 21 10.63 -3.12 -18.92
CA CYS A 21 11.29 -3.97 -19.91
C CYS A 21 10.69 -3.73 -21.30
N LYS A 22 9.35 -3.76 -21.44
CA LYS A 22 8.67 -3.55 -22.73
C LYS A 22 9.00 -2.20 -23.36
N GLU A 23 9.04 -1.15 -22.57
CA GLU A 23 9.39 0.19 -23.02
C GLU A 23 10.84 0.30 -23.54
N ARG A 24 11.71 -0.62 -23.14
CA ARG A 24 13.10 -0.71 -23.58
C ARG A 24 13.29 -1.76 -24.67
N ASN A 25 12.20 -2.31 -25.23
CA ASN A 25 12.22 -3.42 -26.19
C ASN A 25 13.00 -4.64 -25.65
N ARG A 26 12.85 -4.91 -24.34
CA ARG A 26 13.43 -6.05 -23.66
C ARG A 26 12.35 -7.07 -23.29
N ASP A 27 12.74 -8.33 -23.17
CA ASP A 27 11.85 -9.39 -22.69
C ASP A 27 11.70 -9.30 -21.15
N PRO A 28 10.47 -9.13 -20.61
CA PRO A 28 10.24 -9.09 -19.17
C PRO A 28 10.64 -10.36 -18.41
N LEU A 29 10.68 -11.52 -19.07
CA LEU A 29 11.00 -12.79 -18.44
C LEU A 29 12.50 -13.03 -18.30
N THR A 30 13.30 -12.51 -19.25
CA THR A 30 14.75 -12.77 -19.31
C THR A 30 15.62 -11.61 -18.82
N THR A 31 15.08 -10.38 -18.87
CA THR A 31 15.85 -9.18 -18.51
C THR A 31 15.97 -8.98 -17.01
N ASN A 32 17.17 -8.73 -16.51
CA ASN A 32 17.43 -8.31 -15.14
C ASN A 32 17.13 -6.83 -14.97
N LEU A 33 16.05 -6.51 -14.25
CA LEU A 33 15.62 -5.13 -14.05
C LEU A 33 15.00 -4.93 -12.66
N VAL A 34 15.29 -3.78 -12.05
CA VAL A 34 14.57 -3.28 -10.88
C VAL A 34 13.98 -1.90 -11.14
N VAL A 35 12.81 -1.62 -10.57
CA VAL A 35 12.21 -0.29 -10.59
C VAL A 35 12.52 0.39 -9.26
N ALA A 36 13.43 1.38 -9.29
CA ALA A 36 13.86 2.12 -8.11
C ALA A 36 14.29 3.55 -8.46
N ASP A 37 14.08 4.46 -7.53
CA ASP A 37 14.50 5.87 -7.68
C ASP A 37 15.95 6.06 -7.18
N LYS A 38 16.91 6.05 -8.10
CA LYS A 38 18.33 6.30 -7.80
C LYS A 38 18.63 7.71 -7.30
N SER A 39 17.74 8.69 -7.52
CA SER A 39 17.94 10.05 -7.00
C SER A 39 17.77 10.10 -5.48
N ARG A 40 17.14 9.09 -4.89
CA ARG A 40 17.12 8.83 -3.45
C ARG A 40 18.38 8.05 -3.04
N THR A 41 18.50 7.72 -1.77
CA THR A 41 19.63 6.92 -1.29
C THR A 41 19.48 5.44 -1.70
N GLU A 42 20.56 4.65 -1.65
CA GLU A 42 20.53 3.18 -1.83
C GLU A 42 19.58 2.45 -0.87
N LYS A 43 19.11 3.14 0.18
CA LYS A 43 18.08 2.63 1.11
C LYS A 43 16.66 2.74 0.52
N THR A 44 16.49 3.25 -0.70
CA THR A 44 15.19 3.30 -1.39
C THR A 44 14.62 1.89 -1.57
N ILE A 45 13.29 1.77 -1.50
CA ILE A 45 12.60 0.51 -1.77
C ILE A 45 12.45 0.37 -3.28
N CYS A 46 12.81 -0.78 -3.82
CA CYS A 46 12.47 -1.16 -5.19
C CYS A 46 10.97 -1.47 -5.26
N LEU A 47 10.27 -0.85 -6.20
CA LEU A 47 8.84 -1.07 -6.42
C LEU A 47 8.56 -2.43 -7.04
N ALA A 48 9.45 -2.87 -7.94
CA ALA A 48 9.37 -4.17 -8.57
C ALA A 48 10.77 -4.69 -8.94
N VAL A 49 10.85 -6.00 -9.06
CA VAL A 49 12.02 -6.75 -9.53
C VAL A 49 11.54 -7.69 -10.63
N SER A 50 12.26 -7.78 -11.74
CA SER A 50 11.92 -8.68 -12.83
C SER A 50 11.99 -10.15 -12.42
N PRO A 51 11.26 -11.05 -13.12
CA PRO A 51 11.31 -12.50 -12.86
C PRO A 51 12.72 -13.07 -12.92
N SER A 52 13.49 -12.68 -13.94
CA SER A 52 14.88 -13.10 -14.11
C SER A 52 15.74 -12.73 -12.90
N LEU A 53 15.66 -11.50 -12.44
CA LEU A 53 16.46 -11.05 -11.30
C LEU A 53 16.00 -11.69 -9.97
N LYS A 54 14.70 -12.00 -9.83
CA LYS A 54 14.18 -12.77 -8.68
C LYS A 54 14.73 -14.19 -8.61
N SER A 55 15.06 -14.82 -9.74
CA SER A 55 15.62 -16.17 -9.77
C SER A 55 16.97 -16.30 -9.03
N TYR A 56 17.69 -15.18 -8.86
CA TYR A 56 18.90 -15.11 -8.05
C TYR A 56 18.65 -14.95 -6.54
N GLY A 57 17.38 -15.08 -6.09
CA GLY A 57 17.01 -14.98 -4.68
C GLY A 57 16.78 -13.55 -4.19
N ILE A 58 16.57 -12.59 -5.09
CA ILE A 58 16.20 -11.21 -4.75
C ILE A 58 14.70 -11.16 -4.50
N PRO A 59 14.22 -10.64 -3.34
CA PRO A 59 12.78 -10.56 -3.05
C PRO A 59 12.07 -9.57 -3.95
N GLY A 60 10.74 -9.62 -4.00
CA GLY A 60 9.93 -8.77 -4.89
C GLY A 60 10.00 -7.27 -4.58
N ARG A 61 10.25 -6.88 -3.33
CA ARG A 61 10.33 -5.46 -2.87
C ARG A 61 11.54 -5.24 -1.96
N PRO A 62 12.77 -5.46 -2.45
CA PRO A 62 13.99 -5.25 -1.68
C PRO A 62 14.30 -3.76 -1.56
N ARG A 63 15.24 -3.40 -0.72
CA ARG A 63 15.93 -2.13 -0.84
C ARG A 63 17.02 -2.22 -1.91
N LEU A 64 17.34 -1.09 -2.54
CA LEU A 64 18.31 -1.10 -3.64
C LEU A 64 19.68 -1.63 -3.21
N PHE A 65 20.14 -1.32 -1.98
CA PHE A 65 21.42 -1.86 -1.48
C PHE A 65 21.39 -3.39 -1.31
N GLU A 66 20.22 -4.00 -1.01
CA GLU A 66 20.08 -5.45 -0.92
C GLU A 66 20.21 -6.11 -2.29
N VAL A 67 19.72 -5.44 -3.34
CA VAL A 67 19.93 -5.87 -4.74
C VAL A 67 21.42 -5.83 -5.09
N VAL A 68 22.09 -4.69 -4.80
CA VAL A 68 23.54 -4.51 -5.05
C VAL A 68 24.34 -5.62 -4.35
N GLN A 69 24.06 -5.84 -3.07
CA GLN A 69 24.75 -6.88 -2.28
C GLN A 69 24.51 -8.27 -2.85
N LYS A 70 23.26 -8.61 -3.17
CA LYS A 70 22.93 -9.96 -3.68
C LYS A 70 23.53 -10.22 -5.05
N VAL A 71 23.48 -9.25 -5.97
CA VAL A 71 24.14 -9.38 -7.28
C VAL A 71 25.65 -9.58 -7.10
N LYS A 72 26.29 -8.84 -6.19
CA LYS A 72 27.71 -9.04 -5.88
C LYS A 72 28.03 -10.43 -5.34
N GLU A 73 27.18 -10.97 -4.45
CA GLU A 73 27.32 -12.36 -3.94
C GLU A 73 27.22 -13.39 -5.07
N VAL A 74 26.20 -13.26 -5.93
CA VAL A 74 26.00 -14.16 -7.07
C VAL A 74 27.17 -14.05 -8.06
N ASN A 75 27.64 -12.85 -8.37
CA ASN A 75 28.79 -12.63 -9.24
C ASN A 75 30.08 -13.23 -8.66
N ASN A 76 30.30 -13.14 -7.36
CA ASN A 76 31.42 -13.83 -6.72
C ASN A 76 31.35 -15.34 -6.95
N SER A 77 30.16 -15.94 -6.81
CA SER A 77 29.99 -17.39 -7.07
C SER A 77 30.17 -17.72 -8.56
N ARG A 78 29.61 -16.90 -9.48
CA ARG A 78 29.80 -17.10 -10.93
C ARG A 78 31.25 -17.01 -11.37
N ARG A 79 32.06 -16.13 -10.77
CA ARG A 79 33.46 -15.95 -11.11
C ARG A 79 34.29 -17.24 -10.95
N TRP A 80 33.92 -18.12 -10.00
CA TRP A 80 34.57 -19.42 -9.83
C TRP A 80 34.38 -20.35 -11.05
N ASN A 81 33.28 -20.20 -11.77
CA ASN A 81 32.93 -20.98 -12.95
C ASN A 81 33.36 -20.30 -14.27
N ALA A 82 33.81 -19.03 -14.20
CA ALA A 82 34.27 -18.29 -15.36
C ALA A 82 35.66 -18.77 -15.82
N PRO A 83 35.94 -18.78 -17.15
CA PRO A 83 37.27 -19.09 -17.66
C PRO A 83 38.34 -18.18 -17.02
N ASN A 84 39.43 -18.78 -16.57
CA ASN A 84 40.50 -18.09 -15.84
C ASN A 84 40.04 -17.32 -14.57
N ARG A 85 38.85 -17.60 -14.06
CA ARG A 85 38.22 -16.92 -12.92
C ARG A 85 38.07 -15.41 -13.14
N ALA A 86 37.91 -14.99 -14.39
CA ALA A 86 37.74 -13.58 -14.79
C ALA A 86 36.57 -13.42 -15.74
N PHE A 87 35.82 -12.34 -15.56
CA PHE A 87 34.78 -11.97 -16.51
C PHE A 87 35.36 -11.22 -17.71
N THR A 88 34.79 -11.44 -18.87
CA THR A 88 35.15 -10.75 -20.15
C THR A 88 34.14 -9.67 -20.53
N GLY A 89 33.02 -9.59 -19.82
CA GLY A 89 31.94 -8.62 -20.04
C GLY A 89 30.83 -8.81 -19.03
N SER A 90 29.71 -8.10 -19.22
CA SER A 90 28.50 -8.21 -18.41
C SER A 90 27.26 -8.33 -19.30
N SER A 91 26.18 -8.90 -18.77
CA SER A 91 24.88 -8.94 -19.43
C SER A 91 23.75 -8.76 -18.44
N ASP A 92 22.67 -8.11 -18.88
CA ASP A 92 21.40 -7.99 -18.19
C ASP A 92 20.36 -9.02 -18.68
N ASP A 93 20.74 -9.95 -19.57
CA ASP A 93 19.89 -11.00 -20.12
C ASP A 93 20.24 -12.37 -19.56
N SER A 94 19.25 -13.07 -18.98
CA SER A 94 19.47 -14.39 -18.36
C SER A 94 19.81 -15.49 -19.38
N ILE A 95 19.36 -15.38 -20.64
CA ILE A 95 19.69 -16.35 -21.67
C ILE A 95 21.17 -16.25 -21.99
N GLU A 96 21.69 -15.04 -22.21
CA GLU A 96 23.13 -14.82 -22.44
C GLU A 96 23.95 -15.27 -21.23
N LEU A 97 23.50 -14.91 -20.02
CA LEU A 97 24.17 -15.30 -18.79
C LEU A 97 24.22 -16.81 -18.56
N ASN A 98 23.19 -17.55 -18.98
CA ASN A 98 23.13 -19.00 -18.86
C ASN A 98 24.00 -19.71 -19.91
N THR A 99 24.14 -19.13 -21.09
CA THR A 99 24.97 -19.71 -22.18
C THR A 99 26.44 -19.31 -22.08
N ASN A 100 26.77 -18.21 -21.41
CA ASN A 100 28.15 -17.72 -21.32
C ASN A 100 28.57 -17.45 -19.86
N PRO A 101 29.31 -18.38 -19.23
CA PRO A 101 29.79 -18.22 -17.85
C PRO A 101 30.85 -17.11 -17.68
N ALA A 102 31.43 -16.60 -18.78
CA ALA A 102 32.39 -15.50 -18.75
C ALA A 102 31.74 -14.13 -18.58
N LEU A 103 30.40 -14.04 -18.55
CA LEU A 103 29.68 -12.78 -18.34
C LEU A 103 29.33 -12.58 -16.87
N GLU A 104 29.57 -11.35 -16.38
CA GLU A 104 29.07 -10.87 -15.11
C GLU A 104 27.58 -10.52 -15.19
N ILE A 105 26.81 -10.81 -14.12
CA ILE A 105 25.42 -10.35 -14.02
C ILE A 105 25.41 -8.83 -13.86
N ASP A 106 24.73 -8.17 -14.76
CA ASP A 106 24.33 -6.78 -14.67
C ASP A 106 22.81 -6.65 -14.60
N TYR A 107 22.31 -5.47 -14.29
CA TYR A 107 20.87 -5.20 -14.23
C TYR A 107 20.55 -3.72 -14.47
N ILE A 108 19.37 -3.49 -15.03
CA ILE A 108 18.84 -2.14 -15.29
C ILE A 108 18.15 -1.63 -14.02
N VAL A 109 18.42 -0.38 -13.62
CA VAL A 109 17.64 0.34 -12.61
C VAL A 109 16.79 1.38 -13.32
N ALA A 110 15.50 1.11 -13.47
CA ALA A 110 14.52 2.00 -14.07
C ALA A 110 13.89 2.93 -13.03
N PRO A 111 13.80 4.25 -13.29
CA PRO A 111 13.06 5.15 -12.40
C PRO A 111 11.56 4.84 -12.42
N PRO A 112 10.84 5.02 -11.30
CA PRO A 112 9.39 4.84 -11.27
C PRO A 112 8.68 5.86 -12.19
N ARG A 113 7.62 5.41 -12.87
CA ARG A 113 6.72 6.23 -13.71
C ARG A 113 5.27 5.85 -13.41
N MET A 114 4.77 6.25 -12.23
CA MET A 114 3.49 5.75 -11.70
C MET A 114 2.30 6.10 -12.59
N ALA A 115 2.26 7.27 -13.20
CA ALA A 115 1.19 7.65 -14.12
C ALA A 115 1.16 6.70 -15.34
N TYR A 116 2.33 6.35 -15.86
CA TYR A 116 2.46 5.45 -16.98
C TYR A 116 2.03 4.01 -16.66
N TYR A 117 2.31 3.56 -15.44
CA TYR A 117 1.82 2.25 -14.98
C TYR A 117 0.30 2.22 -14.84
N LEU A 118 -0.32 3.33 -14.44
CA LEU A 118 -1.78 3.46 -14.42
C LEU A 118 -2.38 3.39 -15.84
N GLU A 119 -1.74 4.00 -16.83
CA GLU A 119 -2.16 3.90 -18.24
C GLU A 119 -2.11 2.45 -18.74
N TYR A 120 -1.01 1.73 -18.45
CA TYR A 120 -0.89 0.32 -18.79
C TYR A 120 -1.94 -0.54 -18.09
N SER A 121 -2.17 -0.31 -16.81
CA SER A 121 -3.22 -1.00 -16.04
C SER A 121 -4.61 -0.76 -16.64
N THR A 122 -4.92 0.48 -17.03
CA THR A 122 -6.19 0.82 -17.70
C THR A 122 -6.32 0.14 -19.07
N LYS A 123 -5.23 0.09 -19.83
CA LYS A 123 -5.19 -0.62 -21.11
C LYS A 123 -5.47 -2.12 -20.92
N ILE A 124 -4.86 -2.75 -19.91
CA ILE A 124 -5.08 -4.16 -19.59
C ILE A 124 -6.51 -4.40 -19.10
N TYR A 125 -7.04 -3.52 -18.24
CA TYR A 125 -8.43 -3.59 -17.80
C TYR A 125 -9.41 -3.56 -19.01
N SER A 126 -9.11 -2.74 -20.03
CA SER A 126 -9.89 -2.70 -21.26
C SER A 126 -9.85 -4.00 -22.07
N VAL A 127 -8.80 -4.83 -21.89
CA VAL A 127 -8.76 -6.18 -22.47
C VAL A 127 -9.75 -7.09 -21.77
N TYR A 128 -9.79 -7.07 -20.43
CA TYR A 128 -10.75 -7.89 -19.67
C TYR A 128 -12.21 -7.53 -19.99
N LEU A 129 -12.49 -6.25 -20.23
CA LEU A 129 -13.83 -5.78 -20.61
C LEU A 129 -14.33 -6.32 -21.98
N LYS A 130 -13.48 -6.93 -22.80
CA LYS A 130 -13.92 -7.62 -24.02
C LYS A 130 -14.65 -8.92 -23.73
N TYR A 131 -14.39 -9.50 -22.55
CA TYR A 131 -14.87 -10.83 -22.14
C TYR A 131 -15.88 -10.77 -21.01
N ILE A 132 -15.73 -9.84 -20.10
CA ILE A 132 -16.45 -9.77 -18.82
C ILE A 132 -17.02 -8.36 -18.66
N ALA A 133 -18.27 -8.27 -18.22
CA ALA A 133 -18.91 -7.00 -17.91
C ALA A 133 -18.24 -6.30 -16.70
N PRO A 134 -18.23 -4.97 -16.65
CA PRO A 134 -17.58 -4.25 -15.56
C PRO A 134 -18.19 -4.56 -14.18
N GLU A 135 -19.45 -5.01 -14.12
CA GLU A 135 -20.13 -5.41 -12.88
C GLU A 135 -19.47 -6.64 -12.24
N ASP A 136 -18.89 -7.53 -13.04
CA ASP A 136 -18.32 -8.80 -12.62
C ASP A 136 -16.78 -8.76 -12.52
N ILE A 137 -16.17 -7.59 -12.67
CA ILE A 137 -14.73 -7.36 -12.47
C ILE A 137 -14.50 -6.42 -11.29
N PHE A 138 -13.64 -6.81 -10.35
CA PHE A 138 -13.18 -5.97 -9.25
C PHE A 138 -11.65 -5.77 -9.35
N PRO A 139 -11.17 -4.57 -9.72
CA PRO A 139 -9.75 -4.23 -9.64
C PRO A 139 -9.30 -4.19 -8.17
N TYR A 140 -8.58 -5.20 -7.74
CA TYR A 140 -8.07 -5.31 -6.37
C TYR A 140 -6.84 -4.41 -6.16
N SER A 141 -5.99 -4.32 -7.18
CA SER A 141 -4.84 -3.43 -7.22
C SER A 141 -4.60 -2.91 -8.65
N ILE A 142 -3.47 -2.24 -8.88
CA ILE A 142 -3.05 -1.77 -10.21
C ILE A 142 -2.72 -2.93 -11.16
N ASP A 143 -2.38 -4.10 -10.62
CA ASP A 143 -1.87 -5.27 -11.32
C ASP A 143 -2.70 -6.55 -11.07
N GLU A 144 -3.74 -6.45 -10.24
CA GLU A 144 -4.55 -7.61 -9.84
C GLU A 144 -6.05 -7.33 -9.94
N VAL A 145 -6.79 -8.31 -10.47
CA VAL A 145 -8.25 -8.26 -10.58
C VAL A 145 -8.88 -9.56 -10.08
N PHE A 146 -10.10 -9.44 -9.53
CA PHE A 146 -11.03 -10.54 -9.32
C PHE A 146 -12.16 -10.47 -10.34
N ILE A 147 -12.60 -11.63 -10.83
CA ILE A 147 -13.62 -11.79 -11.84
C ILE A 147 -14.62 -12.84 -11.36
N ASP A 148 -15.93 -12.54 -11.37
CA ASP A 148 -16.98 -13.55 -11.28
C ASP A 148 -17.24 -14.11 -12.68
N ALA A 149 -16.70 -15.29 -12.97
CA ALA A 149 -16.81 -15.93 -14.28
C ALA A 149 -18.05 -16.80 -14.42
N THR A 150 -18.88 -16.94 -13.38
CA THR A 150 -19.95 -17.95 -13.24
C THR A 150 -20.88 -18.02 -14.44
N ASP A 151 -21.35 -16.88 -14.95
CA ASP A 151 -22.33 -16.85 -16.04
C ASP A 151 -21.68 -16.86 -17.44
N TYR A 152 -20.40 -16.55 -17.51
CA TYR A 152 -19.67 -16.46 -18.77
C TYR A 152 -19.20 -17.81 -19.31
N LEU A 153 -18.95 -18.79 -18.43
CA LEU A 153 -18.50 -20.13 -18.85
C LEU A 153 -19.48 -20.80 -19.81
N ASN A 154 -20.77 -20.73 -19.51
CA ASN A 154 -21.79 -21.26 -20.38
C ASN A 154 -21.97 -20.42 -21.65
N THR A 155 -21.84 -19.09 -21.54
CA THR A 155 -21.97 -18.17 -22.68
C THR A 155 -20.89 -18.40 -23.72
N TYR A 156 -19.66 -18.60 -23.27
CA TYR A 156 -18.51 -18.83 -24.15
C TYR A 156 -18.27 -20.32 -24.46
N GLN A 157 -19.02 -21.25 -23.81
CA GLN A 157 -18.77 -22.69 -23.91
C GLN A 157 -17.32 -23.06 -23.59
N MET A 158 -16.75 -22.39 -22.57
CA MET A 158 -15.37 -22.55 -22.09
C MET A 158 -15.34 -22.99 -20.65
N SER A 159 -14.30 -23.72 -20.26
CA SER A 159 -13.93 -23.91 -18.86
C SER A 159 -13.37 -22.62 -18.28
N ALA A 160 -13.32 -22.51 -16.96
CA ALA A 160 -12.70 -21.35 -16.29
C ALA A 160 -11.23 -21.21 -16.65
N TRP A 161 -10.52 -22.33 -16.82
CA TRP A 161 -9.13 -22.37 -17.25
C TRP A 161 -8.94 -21.80 -18.67
N GLU A 162 -9.77 -22.23 -19.63
CA GLU A 162 -9.74 -21.72 -21.01
C GLU A 162 -10.05 -20.23 -21.09
N LEU A 163 -11.03 -19.76 -20.32
CA LEU A 163 -11.39 -18.34 -20.26
C LEU A 163 -10.25 -17.51 -19.67
N ALA A 164 -9.65 -17.95 -18.55
CA ALA A 164 -8.51 -17.30 -17.94
C ALA A 164 -7.31 -17.23 -18.90
N MET A 165 -6.98 -18.36 -19.55
CA MET A 165 -5.90 -18.44 -20.55
C MET A 165 -6.16 -17.50 -21.74
N THR A 166 -7.38 -17.45 -22.25
CA THR A 166 -7.75 -16.56 -23.37
C THR A 166 -7.55 -15.10 -23.02
N MET A 167 -8.00 -14.67 -21.83
CA MET A 167 -7.79 -13.30 -21.35
C MET A 167 -6.32 -12.98 -21.17
N ILE A 168 -5.53 -13.88 -20.57
CA ILE A 168 -4.08 -13.67 -20.34
C ILE A 168 -3.34 -13.60 -21.68
N GLN A 169 -3.67 -14.44 -22.65
CA GLN A 169 -3.06 -14.39 -23.99
C GLN A 169 -3.39 -13.10 -24.74
N ASP A 170 -4.62 -12.57 -24.62
CA ASP A 170 -4.97 -11.27 -25.20
C ASP A 170 -4.22 -10.12 -24.52
N VAL A 171 -4.05 -10.16 -23.18
CA VAL A 171 -3.20 -9.22 -22.45
C VAL A 171 -1.76 -9.30 -22.95
N LEU A 172 -1.20 -10.50 -23.05
CA LEU A 172 0.16 -10.72 -23.53
C LEU A 172 0.34 -10.20 -24.97
N LYS A 173 -0.58 -10.51 -25.88
CA LYS A 173 -0.58 -10.01 -27.25
C LYS A 173 -0.66 -8.49 -27.33
N THR A 174 -1.47 -7.88 -26.45
CA THR A 174 -1.74 -6.42 -26.47
C THR A 174 -0.62 -5.62 -25.83
N THR A 175 0.05 -6.16 -24.80
CA THR A 175 1.00 -5.42 -23.96
C THR A 175 2.37 -6.06 -23.83
N GLY A 176 2.51 -7.34 -24.21
CA GLY A 176 3.72 -8.13 -24.00
C GLY A 176 3.98 -8.49 -22.53
N ILE A 177 2.95 -8.37 -21.66
CA ILE A 177 3.04 -8.70 -20.24
C ILE A 177 2.23 -9.96 -19.97
N THR A 178 2.85 -10.93 -19.31
CA THR A 178 2.19 -12.18 -18.89
C THR A 178 1.58 -12.06 -17.50
N ALA A 179 0.73 -13.02 -17.14
CA ALA A 179 0.06 -13.05 -15.84
C ALA A 179 0.03 -14.45 -15.23
N THR A 180 -0.31 -14.50 -13.95
CA THR A 180 -0.64 -15.72 -13.23
C THR A 180 -2.12 -15.67 -12.86
N ALA A 181 -2.84 -16.79 -12.92
CA ALA A 181 -4.23 -16.84 -12.52
C ALA A 181 -4.49 -17.93 -11.48
N GLY A 182 -5.52 -17.68 -10.69
CA GLY A 182 -6.10 -18.68 -9.79
C GLY A 182 -7.61 -18.75 -10.02
N ILE A 183 -8.14 -19.96 -10.01
CA ILE A 183 -9.54 -20.27 -10.16
C ILE A 183 -10.06 -20.86 -8.85
N GLY A 184 -11.24 -20.48 -8.42
CA GLY A 184 -11.83 -20.99 -7.17
C GLY A 184 -13.33 -20.85 -7.12
N THR A 185 -13.95 -21.61 -6.22
CA THR A 185 -15.39 -21.58 -5.95
C THR A 185 -15.82 -20.33 -5.18
N ASN A 186 -14.88 -19.57 -4.64
CA ASN A 186 -15.04 -18.27 -3.98
C ASN A 186 -13.80 -17.39 -4.17
N MET A 187 -13.88 -16.11 -3.78
CA MET A 187 -12.78 -15.14 -3.97
C MET A 187 -11.54 -15.48 -3.14
N TYR A 188 -11.68 -16.11 -1.98
CA TYR A 188 -10.54 -16.56 -1.20
C TYR A 188 -9.78 -17.66 -1.91
N LEU A 189 -10.48 -18.71 -2.37
CA LEU A 189 -9.85 -19.86 -3.02
C LEU A 189 -9.17 -19.51 -4.34
N CYS A 190 -9.78 -18.66 -5.17
CA CYS A 190 -9.10 -18.22 -6.40
C CYS A 190 -7.83 -17.41 -6.09
N LYS A 191 -7.85 -16.56 -5.06
CA LYS A 191 -6.66 -15.82 -4.61
C LYS A 191 -5.55 -16.76 -4.10
N ILE A 192 -5.91 -17.75 -3.26
CA ILE A 192 -4.96 -18.72 -2.73
C ILE A 192 -4.41 -19.66 -3.82
N ALA A 193 -5.25 -20.06 -4.77
CA ALA A 193 -4.80 -20.81 -5.95
C ALA A 193 -3.72 -20.03 -6.71
N MET A 194 -3.94 -18.74 -6.94
CA MET A 194 -2.99 -17.86 -7.62
C MET A 194 -1.71 -17.61 -6.82
N ASP A 195 -1.83 -17.28 -5.53
CA ASP A 195 -0.70 -16.84 -4.72
C ASP A 195 0.20 -17.97 -4.22
N ILE A 196 -0.37 -19.16 -3.98
CA ILE A 196 0.37 -20.29 -3.41
C ILE A 196 0.54 -21.37 -4.46
N VAL A 197 -0.55 -21.95 -5.00
CA VAL A 197 -0.46 -23.13 -5.84
C VAL A 197 0.19 -22.83 -7.20
N ALA A 198 -0.26 -21.77 -7.89
CA ALA A 198 0.26 -21.41 -9.20
C ALA A 198 1.75 -21.06 -9.20
N LYS A 199 2.30 -20.60 -8.07
CA LYS A 199 3.75 -20.33 -7.95
C LYS A 199 4.62 -21.59 -8.05
N HIS A 200 4.06 -22.74 -7.74
CA HIS A 200 4.75 -24.04 -7.77
C HIS A 200 4.45 -24.86 -9.04
N ILE A 201 3.61 -24.36 -9.94
CA ILE A 201 3.35 -24.96 -11.25
C ILE A 201 4.40 -24.45 -12.22
N GLU A 202 4.94 -25.36 -13.07
CA GLU A 202 5.81 -24.94 -14.15
C GLU A 202 5.05 -24.02 -15.12
N PRO A 203 5.66 -22.90 -15.54
CA PRO A 203 5.03 -21.99 -16.50
C PRO A 203 4.95 -22.64 -17.88
N ASP A 204 3.96 -22.22 -18.67
CA ASP A 204 3.97 -22.49 -20.11
C ASP A 204 5.09 -21.70 -20.83
N GLU A 205 5.20 -21.87 -22.14
CA GLU A 205 6.18 -21.17 -22.98
C GLU A 205 6.11 -19.63 -22.91
N ASN A 206 4.95 -19.10 -22.53
CA ASN A 206 4.68 -17.67 -22.37
C ASN A 206 4.81 -17.19 -20.91
N GLY A 207 5.24 -18.07 -20.02
CA GLY A 207 5.39 -17.77 -18.59
C GLY A 207 4.07 -17.75 -17.80
N VAL A 208 2.96 -18.21 -18.39
CA VAL A 208 1.62 -18.27 -17.75
C VAL A 208 1.57 -19.43 -16.77
N ARG A 209 0.91 -19.20 -15.64
CA ARG A 209 0.63 -20.20 -14.61
C ARG A 209 -0.82 -20.06 -14.18
N ILE A 210 -1.57 -21.15 -14.21
CA ILE A 210 -2.97 -21.20 -13.77
C ILE A 210 -3.15 -22.36 -12.79
N ALA A 211 -3.76 -22.09 -11.64
CA ALA A 211 -4.11 -23.10 -10.65
C ALA A 211 -5.59 -23.03 -10.31
N GLU A 212 -6.16 -24.14 -9.86
CA GLU A 212 -7.57 -24.23 -9.47
C GLU A 212 -7.71 -24.88 -8.10
N LEU A 213 -8.59 -24.35 -7.25
CA LEU A 213 -8.93 -24.87 -5.94
C LEU A 213 -10.46 -24.84 -5.71
N ASP A 214 -10.96 -25.95 -5.21
CA ASP A 214 -12.21 -26.03 -4.45
C ASP A 214 -11.90 -26.20 -2.94
N GLU A 215 -12.90 -26.21 -2.09
CA GLU A 215 -12.74 -26.34 -0.64
C GLU A 215 -12.05 -27.65 -0.25
N MET A 216 -12.29 -28.73 -0.97
CA MET A 216 -11.71 -30.03 -0.65
C MET A 216 -10.27 -30.15 -1.12
N SER A 217 -9.96 -29.66 -2.31
CA SER A 217 -8.58 -29.61 -2.83
C SER A 217 -7.71 -28.65 -2.03
N TYR A 218 -8.26 -27.51 -1.60
CA TYR A 218 -7.61 -26.59 -0.67
C TYR A 218 -7.21 -27.30 0.64
N ARG A 219 -8.15 -27.99 1.30
CA ARG A 219 -7.88 -28.70 2.55
C ARG A 219 -6.82 -29.79 2.39
N ARG A 220 -6.88 -30.55 1.28
CA ARG A 220 -5.92 -31.64 1.02
C ARG A 220 -4.51 -31.11 0.72
N GLN A 221 -4.40 -30.01 -0.01
CA GLN A 221 -3.09 -29.49 -0.48
C GLN A 221 -2.46 -28.50 0.48
N LEU A 222 -3.26 -27.64 1.14
CA LEU A 222 -2.75 -26.44 1.81
C LEU A 222 -2.98 -26.42 3.32
N TRP A 223 -3.74 -27.34 3.92
CA TRP A 223 -3.91 -27.34 5.37
C TRP A 223 -2.62 -27.53 6.15
N SER A 224 -1.59 -28.13 5.56
CA SER A 224 -0.25 -28.27 6.17
C SER A 224 0.77 -27.24 5.66
N HIS A 225 0.39 -26.36 4.75
CA HIS A 225 1.30 -25.35 4.18
C HIS A 225 1.80 -24.36 5.23
N ARG A 226 3.06 -23.98 5.11
CA ARG A 226 3.76 -22.96 5.91
C ARG A 226 4.60 -22.07 4.99
N PRO A 227 4.79 -20.80 5.38
CA PRO A 227 4.32 -20.12 6.58
C PRO A 227 2.86 -19.63 6.45
N LEU A 228 2.19 -19.37 7.56
CA LEU A 228 0.83 -18.80 7.59
C LEU A 228 0.71 -17.45 6.87
N THR A 229 1.80 -16.69 6.78
CA THR A 229 1.84 -15.39 6.10
C THR A 229 1.69 -15.46 4.58
N ASP A 230 1.71 -16.64 3.98
CA ASP A 230 1.45 -16.83 2.55
C ASP A 230 -0.05 -16.78 2.25
N PHE A 231 -0.88 -17.03 3.27
CA PHE A 231 -2.32 -16.98 3.12
C PHE A 231 -2.84 -15.54 3.16
N TRP A 232 -3.74 -15.24 2.23
CA TRP A 232 -4.37 -13.93 2.14
C TRP A 232 -5.03 -13.54 3.47
N ARG A 233 -4.83 -12.28 3.88
CA ARG A 233 -5.27 -11.68 5.16
C ARG A 233 -4.56 -12.19 6.42
N VAL A 234 -3.61 -13.10 6.33
CA VAL A 234 -2.78 -13.49 7.47
C VAL A 234 -1.46 -12.72 7.46
N GLY A 235 -1.40 -11.60 8.16
CA GLY A 235 -0.17 -10.83 8.32
C GLY A 235 0.74 -11.36 9.44
N LYS A 236 1.97 -10.83 9.52
CA LYS A 236 2.96 -11.22 10.54
C LYS A 236 2.45 -11.15 11.98
N GLY A 237 1.55 -10.19 12.29
CA GLY A 237 0.97 -10.04 13.62
C GLY A 237 0.00 -11.18 13.97
N TYR A 238 -0.79 -11.63 12.99
CA TYR A 238 -1.68 -12.78 13.14
C TYR A 238 -0.87 -14.06 13.26
N ALA A 239 0.06 -14.31 12.33
CA ALA A 239 0.92 -15.49 12.37
C ALA A 239 1.67 -15.61 13.71
N LYS A 240 2.30 -14.53 14.17
CA LYS A 240 3.00 -14.53 15.47
C LYS A 240 2.09 -14.93 16.63
N LYS A 241 0.88 -14.35 16.73
CA LYS A 241 -0.06 -14.70 17.80
C LYS A 241 -0.50 -16.16 17.74
N LEU A 242 -0.74 -16.68 16.54
CA LEU A 242 -1.11 -18.09 16.33
C LEU A 242 0.05 -19.02 16.71
N GLU A 243 1.25 -18.74 16.25
CA GLU A 243 2.47 -19.52 16.53
C GLU A 243 2.80 -19.55 18.03
N GLU A 244 2.60 -18.44 18.76
CA GLU A 244 2.75 -18.37 20.23
C GLU A 244 1.79 -19.32 20.96
N HIS A 245 0.69 -19.73 20.30
CA HIS A 245 -0.29 -20.69 20.84
C HIS A 245 -0.22 -22.07 20.16
N GLY A 246 0.86 -22.36 19.42
CA GLY A 246 1.06 -23.65 18.78
C GLY A 246 0.23 -23.92 17.53
N LEU A 247 -0.39 -22.88 16.95
CA LEU A 247 -1.16 -22.97 15.72
C LEU A 247 -0.29 -22.47 14.54
N PHE A 248 0.20 -23.38 13.72
CA PHE A 248 1.20 -23.09 12.68
C PHE A 248 0.66 -23.19 11.25
N THR A 249 -0.53 -23.75 11.08
CA THR A 249 -1.12 -24.04 9.76
C THR A 249 -2.61 -23.69 9.74
N MET A 250 -3.19 -23.52 8.54
CA MET A 250 -4.63 -23.35 8.40
C MET A 250 -5.41 -24.56 8.89
N GLY A 251 -4.87 -25.77 8.73
CA GLY A 251 -5.45 -26.99 9.30
C GLY A 251 -5.47 -26.98 10.83
N ASP A 252 -4.49 -26.39 11.50
CA ASP A 252 -4.50 -26.25 12.97
C ASP A 252 -5.62 -25.28 13.41
N ILE A 253 -5.80 -24.17 12.69
CA ILE A 253 -6.85 -23.20 12.95
C ILE A 253 -8.23 -23.84 12.73
N ALA A 254 -8.41 -24.55 11.63
CA ALA A 254 -9.67 -25.25 11.32
C ALA A 254 -10.01 -26.30 12.40
N ARG A 255 -9.06 -27.10 12.85
CA ARG A 255 -9.26 -28.07 13.94
C ARG A 255 -9.54 -27.38 15.28
N CYS A 256 -8.83 -26.28 15.57
CA CYS A 256 -9.09 -25.47 16.76
C CYS A 256 -10.54 -24.97 16.80
N SER A 257 -11.09 -24.51 15.66
CA SER A 257 -12.43 -23.94 15.62
C SER A 257 -13.57 -24.92 15.92
N ILE A 258 -13.32 -26.22 15.91
CA ILE A 258 -14.31 -27.27 16.22
C ILE A 258 -14.00 -28.02 17.54
N GLY A 259 -13.03 -27.54 18.31
CA GLY A 259 -12.72 -28.08 19.63
C GLY A 259 -13.85 -27.88 20.62
N LYS A 260 -13.95 -28.79 21.60
CA LYS A 260 -14.98 -28.70 22.63
C LYS A 260 -14.70 -27.52 23.57
N SER A 261 -15.75 -26.94 24.14
CA SER A 261 -15.66 -25.80 25.07
C SER A 261 -14.78 -26.04 26.32
N ASN A 262 -14.55 -27.30 26.69
CA ASN A 262 -13.67 -27.69 27.80
C ASN A 262 -12.22 -27.98 27.36
N GLU A 263 -11.91 -27.89 26.09
CA GLU A 263 -10.56 -28.09 25.54
C GLU A 263 -9.84 -26.74 25.43
N PHE A 264 -8.50 -26.72 25.49
CA PHE A 264 -7.70 -25.52 25.31
C PHE A 264 -7.81 -24.94 23.89
N TYR A 265 -7.81 -25.84 22.89
CA TYR A 265 -7.96 -25.49 21.49
C TYR A 265 -9.44 -25.57 21.11
N ASN A 266 -10.10 -24.43 21.13
CA ASN A 266 -11.50 -24.26 20.72
C ASN A 266 -11.66 -22.88 20.05
N ASP A 267 -12.84 -22.55 19.59
CA ASP A 267 -13.16 -21.29 18.93
C ASP A 267 -13.01 -20.08 19.88
N GLU A 268 -13.28 -20.24 21.19
CA GLU A 268 -13.11 -19.16 22.19
C GLU A 268 -11.67 -18.66 22.24
N LEU A 269 -10.68 -19.56 22.06
CA LEU A 269 -9.27 -19.13 21.96
C LEU A 269 -9.07 -18.20 20.78
N LEU A 270 -9.62 -18.51 19.61
CA LEU A 270 -9.50 -17.68 18.40
C LEU A 270 -10.19 -16.32 18.58
N TYR A 271 -11.39 -16.30 19.16
CA TYR A 271 -12.10 -15.05 19.49
C TYR A 271 -11.35 -14.21 20.53
N LYS A 272 -10.73 -14.84 21.52
CA LYS A 272 -9.89 -14.14 22.51
C LYS A 272 -8.68 -13.47 21.85
N LEU A 273 -8.07 -14.09 20.84
CA LEU A 273 -6.89 -13.57 20.18
C LEU A 273 -7.21 -12.48 19.15
N PHE A 274 -8.34 -12.58 18.44
CA PHE A 274 -8.64 -11.78 17.25
C PHE A 274 -9.98 -11.04 17.30
N GLY A 275 -10.80 -11.25 18.34
CA GLY A 275 -12.14 -10.68 18.43
C GLY A 275 -13.01 -11.17 17.27
N ILE A 276 -13.86 -10.31 16.74
CA ILE A 276 -14.77 -10.63 15.61
C ILE A 276 -14.02 -11.07 14.34
N ASN A 277 -12.76 -10.67 14.19
CA ASN A 277 -11.95 -11.08 13.03
C ASN A 277 -11.60 -12.59 13.06
N ALA A 278 -11.87 -13.30 14.16
CA ALA A 278 -11.71 -14.73 14.24
C ALA A 278 -12.67 -15.45 13.26
N GLU A 279 -13.87 -14.92 13.03
CA GLU A 279 -14.85 -15.50 12.09
C GLU A 279 -14.26 -15.63 10.69
N LEU A 280 -13.75 -14.54 10.15
CA LEU A 280 -13.10 -14.56 8.83
C LEU A 280 -11.89 -15.50 8.77
N LEU A 281 -11.08 -15.54 9.84
CA LEU A 281 -9.93 -16.43 9.91
C LEU A 281 -10.35 -17.90 9.92
N ILE A 282 -11.41 -18.25 10.66
CA ILE A 282 -11.99 -19.61 10.71
C ILE A 282 -12.55 -19.98 9.35
N ASP A 283 -13.36 -19.12 8.75
CA ASP A 283 -13.94 -19.34 7.42
C ASP A 283 -12.86 -19.64 6.38
N HIS A 284 -11.83 -18.79 6.34
CA HIS A 284 -10.68 -18.98 5.44
C HIS A 284 -9.91 -20.27 5.74
N ALA A 285 -9.78 -20.67 7.02
CA ALA A 285 -9.14 -21.93 7.37
C ALA A 285 -9.90 -23.14 6.83
N TRP A 286 -11.23 -23.04 6.71
CA TRP A 286 -12.09 -24.04 6.08
C TRP A 286 -12.16 -23.92 4.55
N GLY A 287 -11.61 -22.85 3.96
CA GLY A 287 -11.71 -22.54 2.53
C GLY A 287 -13.04 -21.91 2.13
N TYR A 288 -13.73 -21.30 3.08
CA TYR A 288 -15.02 -20.65 2.88
C TYR A 288 -14.83 -19.12 2.82
N GLU A 289 -15.55 -18.46 1.91
CA GLU A 289 -15.66 -17.00 1.80
C GLU A 289 -17.06 -16.65 1.30
N PRO A 290 -17.91 -16.09 2.17
CA PRO A 290 -19.29 -15.78 1.82
C PRO A 290 -19.43 -14.51 0.98
N CYS A 291 -18.40 -13.64 0.95
CA CYS A 291 -18.45 -12.37 0.28
C CYS A 291 -18.55 -12.54 -1.24
N THR A 292 -19.55 -11.89 -1.85
CA THR A 292 -19.78 -11.93 -3.30
C THR A 292 -19.22 -10.69 -3.99
N MET A 293 -19.07 -10.74 -5.32
CA MET A 293 -18.66 -9.60 -6.15
C MET A 293 -19.59 -8.40 -5.96
N GLU A 294 -20.89 -8.62 -5.91
CA GLU A 294 -21.89 -7.59 -5.66
C GLU A 294 -21.68 -6.88 -4.32
N GLN A 295 -21.43 -7.64 -3.25
CA GLN A 295 -21.18 -7.09 -1.92
C GLN A 295 -19.89 -6.29 -1.87
N VAL A 296 -18.81 -6.79 -2.49
CA VAL A 296 -17.52 -6.03 -2.57
C VAL A 296 -17.73 -4.71 -3.28
N LYS A 297 -18.46 -4.68 -4.38
CA LYS A 297 -18.73 -3.46 -5.15
C LYS A 297 -19.69 -2.49 -4.47
N ALA A 298 -20.67 -3.02 -3.75
CA ALA A 298 -21.62 -2.22 -2.97
C ALA A 298 -20.99 -1.63 -1.70
N TYR A 299 -19.89 -2.21 -1.21
CA TYR A 299 -19.24 -1.75 0.02
C TYR A 299 -18.69 -0.35 -0.11
N LYS A 300 -19.20 0.53 0.73
CA LYS A 300 -18.69 1.89 0.91
C LYS A 300 -18.07 1.99 2.29
N PRO A 301 -16.73 2.09 2.38
CA PRO A 301 -16.09 2.22 3.67
C PRO A 301 -16.55 3.52 4.35
N GLU A 302 -16.95 3.42 5.61
CA GLU A 302 -17.13 4.60 6.44
C GLU A 302 -15.75 5.21 6.72
N THR A 303 -15.50 6.37 6.13
CA THR A 303 -14.22 7.06 6.29
C THR A 303 -14.21 7.82 7.60
N ASN A 304 -13.71 7.19 8.67
CA ASN A 304 -13.60 7.83 9.98
C ASN A 304 -12.33 8.67 10.13
N SER A 305 -11.37 8.54 9.21
CA SER A 305 -10.11 9.29 9.24
C SER A 305 -9.47 9.43 7.85
N VAL A 306 -8.75 10.54 7.64
CA VAL A 306 -7.87 10.76 6.50
C VAL A 306 -6.45 10.97 7.03
N SER A 307 -5.50 10.18 6.52
CA SER A 307 -4.11 10.22 6.97
C SER A 307 -3.15 10.53 5.82
N SER A 308 -2.14 11.35 6.11
CA SER A 308 -1.05 11.67 5.19
C SER A 308 0.28 11.46 5.88
N GLY A 309 1.17 10.66 5.27
CA GLY A 309 2.50 10.36 5.78
C GLY A 309 3.61 10.71 4.81
N GLN A 310 4.77 11.10 5.35
CA GLN A 310 5.99 11.35 4.58
C GLN A 310 7.22 10.85 5.31
N VAL A 311 8.13 10.20 4.57
CA VAL A 311 9.51 9.96 5.00
C VAL A 311 10.39 10.97 4.28
N LEU A 312 11.07 11.82 5.05
CA LEU A 312 11.96 12.85 4.51
C LEU A 312 13.18 12.18 3.84
N HIS A 313 13.71 12.78 2.78
CA HIS A 313 14.86 12.24 2.05
C HIS A 313 16.17 12.31 2.85
N CYS A 314 16.30 13.29 3.74
CA CYS A 314 17.38 13.42 4.72
C CYS A 314 16.80 13.79 6.08
N PRO A 315 17.58 13.71 7.18
CA PRO A 315 17.14 14.21 8.49
C PRO A 315 16.93 15.74 8.43
N TYR A 316 15.82 16.18 8.98
CA TYR A 316 15.47 17.61 9.10
C TYR A 316 15.58 18.06 10.56
N ASP A 317 15.99 19.32 10.75
CA ASP A 317 15.88 19.99 12.03
C ASP A 317 14.41 20.35 12.37
N PHE A 318 14.21 20.90 13.55
CA PHE A 318 12.87 21.25 14.06
C PHE A 318 12.14 22.23 13.13
N GLU A 319 12.78 23.30 12.65
CA GLU A 319 12.13 24.35 11.86
C GLU A 319 11.81 23.88 10.44
N LYS A 320 12.71 23.18 9.77
CA LYS A 320 12.45 22.59 8.45
C LYS A 320 11.32 21.55 8.51
N ALA A 321 11.31 20.72 9.55
CA ALA A 321 10.25 19.74 9.72
C ALA A 321 8.91 20.38 10.07
N LYS A 322 8.91 21.49 10.83
CA LYS A 322 7.69 22.28 11.12
C LYS A 322 7.08 22.85 9.85
N LEU A 323 7.89 23.34 8.91
CA LEU A 323 7.45 23.78 7.60
C LEU A 323 6.77 22.64 6.83
N VAL A 324 7.35 21.44 6.82
CA VAL A 324 6.77 20.28 6.15
C VAL A 324 5.44 19.87 6.81
N VAL A 325 5.33 19.90 8.13
CA VAL A 325 4.05 19.65 8.83
C VAL A 325 2.98 20.63 8.38
N LYS A 326 3.34 21.93 8.28
CA LYS A 326 2.43 22.98 7.80
C LYS A 326 1.96 22.73 6.36
N GLU A 327 2.86 22.35 5.46
CA GLU A 327 2.55 21.97 4.08
C GLU A 327 1.63 20.74 4.02
N MET A 328 1.92 19.72 4.83
CA MET A 328 1.12 18.50 4.89
C MET A 328 -0.29 18.77 5.42
N THR A 329 -0.41 19.65 6.40
CA THR A 329 -1.70 20.08 6.95
C THR A 329 -2.54 20.79 5.89
N ASP A 330 -1.94 21.72 5.17
CA ASP A 330 -2.61 22.46 4.09
C ASP A 330 -3.15 21.52 3.00
N LEU A 331 -2.34 20.56 2.55
CA LEU A 331 -2.75 19.56 1.55
C LEU A 331 -3.85 18.62 2.09
N MET A 332 -3.76 18.19 3.34
CA MET A 332 -4.78 17.36 3.98
C MET A 332 -6.12 18.10 4.07
N VAL A 333 -6.09 19.37 4.45
CA VAL A 333 -7.31 20.20 4.53
C VAL A 333 -7.94 20.37 3.15
N LEU A 334 -7.16 20.61 2.10
CA LEU A 334 -7.67 20.67 0.74
C LEU A 334 -8.32 19.34 0.29
N ASP A 335 -7.78 18.20 0.72
CA ASP A 335 -8.40 16.88 0.46
C ASP A 335 -9.73 16.72 1.22
N LEU A 336 -9.81 17.19 2.46
CA LEU A 336 -11.09 17.23 3.21
C LEU A 336 -12.14 18.09 2.48
N VAL A 337 -11.74 19.28 2.03
CA VAL A 337 -12.61 20.19 1.26
C VAL A 337 -13.11 19.54 -0.03
N ASP A 338 -12.22 18.85 -0.75
CA ASP A 338 -12.57 18.16 -2.00
C ASP A 338 -13.57 17.03 -1.80
N LYS A 339 -13.47 16.35 -0.65
CA LYS A 339 -14.36 15.24 -0.26
C LYS A 339 -15.64 15.69 0.46
N GLY A 340 -15.81 16.98 0.74
CA GLY A 340 -16.95 17.49 1.52
C GLY A 340 -16.94 17.04 2.98
N LEU A 341 -15.76 16.82 3.56
CA LEU A 341 -15.57 16.32 4.93
C LEU A 341 -15.07 17.42 5.87
N VAL A 342 -15.44 17.31 7.14
CA VAL A 342 -14.95 18.16 8.24
C VAL A 342 -14.46 17.30 9.40
N THR A 343 -13.60 17.87 10.24
CA THR A 343 -13.01 17.19 11.41
C THR A 343 -13.03 18.08 12.63
N ASP A 344 -13.07 17.47 13.82
CA ASP A 344 -12.83 18.15 15.10
C ASP A 344 -11.60 17.62 15.84
N GLN A 345 -10.83 16.69 15.21
CA GLN A 345 -9.66 16.10 15.87
C GLN A 345 -8.53 15.83 14.86
N VAL A 346 -7.32 16.28 15.20
CA VAL A 346 -6.12 15.98 14.43
C VAL A 346 -5.07 15.30 15.30
N VAL A 347 -4.44 14.27 14.74
CA VAL A 347 -3.34 13.52 15.37
C VAL A 347 -2.06 13.78 14.59
N LEU A 348 -0.98 14.10 15.30
CA LEU A 348 0.35 14.27 14.72
C LEU A 348 1.32 13.24 15.32
N THR A 349 2.07 12.57 14.46
CA THR A 349 3.15 11.67 14.85
C THR A 349 4.43 12.06 14.11
N VAL A 350 5.50 12.33 14.86
CA VAL A 350 6.80 12.75 14.32
C VAL A 350 7.86 11.74 14.74
N GLY A 351 8.41 11.02 13.78
CA GLY A 351 9.47 10.03 13.99
C GLY A 351 10.85 10.64 13.81
N TYR A 352 11.71 10.37 14.77
CA TYR A 352 13.08 10.88 14.78
C TYR A 352 14.04 10.00 13.96
N ASP A 353 15.14 10.59 13.51
CA ASP A 353 16.16 9.88 12.75
C ASP A 353 17.09 9.07 13.66
N ILE A 354 17.62 7.97 13.13
CA ILE A 354 18.60 7.12 13.81
C ILE A 354 19.91 7.87 14.13
N GLU A 355 20.27 8.91 13.37
CA GLU A 355 21.45 9.72 13.60
C GLU A 355 21.49 10.35 15.00
N ASN A 356 20.31 10.57 15.63
CA ASN A 356 20.27 11.03 17.02
C ASN A 356 20.92 10.05 18.00
N LEU A 357 21.01 8.76 17.65
CA LEU A 357 21.63 7.71 18.49
C LEU A 357 22.95 7.18 17.92
N THR A 358 23.23 7.38 16.64
CA THR A 358 24.46 6.87 16.00
C THR A 358 25.56 7.91 15.90
N ASP A 359 25.23 9.22 15.89
CA ASP A 359 26.21 10.29 16.01
C ASP A 359 26.66 10.43 17.48
N PRO A 360 27.97 10.24 17.80
CA PRO A 360 28.47 10.32 19.18
C PRO A 360 28.17 11.65 19.88
N ASN A 361 28.14 12.75 19.13
CA ASN A 361 27.90 14.09 19.69
C ASN A 361 26.41 14.29 20.05
N ARG A 362 25.49 13.65 19.33
CA ARG A 362 24.05 13.69 19.58
C ARG A 362 23.63 12.66 20.62
N ASN A 363 24.12 11.43 20.53
CA ASN A 363 23.80 10.35 21.45
C ASN A 363 24.12 10.67 22.91
N ARG A 364 25.26 11.35 23.18
CA ARG A 364 25.64 11.77 24.53
C ARG A 364 24.65 12.76 25.16
N LYS A 365 23.84 13.45 24.38
CA LYS A 365 22.86 14.45 24.82
C LYS A 365 21.43 13.90 24.90
N TYR A 366 21.19 12.69 24.38
CA TYR A 366 19.86 12.11 24.36
C TYR A 366 19.60 11.24 25.58
N ASN A 367 18.64 11.65 26.41
CA ASN A 367 18.22 10.96 27.63
C ASN A 367 16.77 10.44 27.57
N GLY A 368 16.14 10.44 26.37
CA GLY A 368 14.75 10.02 26.19
C GLY A 368 14.59 8.51 25.95
N ASP A 369 13.34 8.09 25.80
CA ASP A 369 12.98 6.71 25.50
C ASP A 369 13.48 6.28 24.13
N VAL A 370 13.98 5.03 24.05
CA VAL A 370 14.41 4.39 22.80
C VAL A 370 13.44 3.28 22.43
N THR A 371 13.08 3.19 21.16
CA THR A 371 12.25 2.12 20.61
C THR A 371 13.01 1.37 19.50
N ILE A 372 12.53 0.17 19.19
CA ILE A 372 13.08 -0.63 18.10
C ILE A 372 12.15 -0.49 16.89
N ASP A 373 12.70 -0.10 15.75
CA ASP A 373 11.93 0.00 14.52
C ASP A 373 11.69 -1.41 13.89
N ARG A 374 10.90 -1.47 12.83
CA ARG A 374 10.59 -2.73 12.13
C ARG A 374 11.81 -3.45 11.53
N TYR A 375 12.97 -2.81 11.50
CA TYR A 375 14.24 -3.36 11.02
C TYR A 375 15.17 -3.77 12.16
N GLY A 376 14.70 -3.75 13.40
CA GLY A 376 15.50 -4.07 14.59
C GLY A 376 16.46 -2.96 15.03
N ARG A 377 16.35 -1.74 14.48
CA ARG A 377 17.26 -0.64 14.80
C ARG A 377 16.72 0.18 15.96
N LYS A 378 17.60 0.56 16.88
CA LYS A 378 17.27 1.50 17.96
C LYS A 378 17.09 2.91 17.39
N ILE A 379 15.97 3.53 17.70
CA ILE A 379 15.65 4.92 17.33
C ILE A 379 15.02 5.63 18.54
N PRO A 380 15.11 6.97 18.65
CA PRO A 380 14.35 7.69 19.65
C PRO A 380 12.85 7.43 19.51
N LYS A 381 12.15 7.34 20.61
CA LYS A 381 10.68 7.18 20.62
C LYS A 381 10.06 8.37 19.89
N HIS A 382 9.14 8.09 18.98
CA HIS A 382 8.45 9.11 18.22
C HIS A 382 7.62 10.03 19.10
N ALA A 383 7.54 11.31 18.74
CA ALA A 383 6.58 12.24 19.31
C ALA A 383 5.19 11.92 18.75
N HIS A 384 4.20 11.88 19.64
CA HIS A 384 2.81 11.60 19.30
C HIS A 384 1.88 12.45 20.13
N GLY A 385 0.86 13.02 19.49
CA GLY A 385 -0.12 13.82 20.20
C GLY A 385 -1.38 14.04 19.38
N THR A 386 -2.43 14.43 20.11
CA THR A 386 -3.75 14.72 19.57
C THR A 386 -4.13 16.14 19.96
N THR A 387 -4.77 16.85 19.04
CA THR A 387 -5.43 18.14 19.30
C THR A 387 -6.90 18.04 18.89
N ASN A 388 -7.78 18.58 19.74
CA ASN A 388 -9.21 18.69 19.47
C ASN A 388 -9.54 20.13 19.10
N LEU A 389 -10.33 20.30 18.06
CA LEU A 389 -10.86 21.58 17.61
C LEU A 389 -12.19 21.86 18.31
N LYS A 390 -12.53 23.12 18.51
CA LYS A 390 -13.77 23.52 19.21
C LYS A 390 -15.04 23.18 18.43
N ARG A 391 -14.90 22.91 17.12
CA ARG A 391 -16.00 22.58 16.20
C ARG A 391 -15.52 21.72 15.05
N GLN A 392 -16.46 21.05 14.39
CA GLN A 392 -16.23 20.40 13.11
C GLN A 392 -15.88 21.45 12.05
N THR A 393 -14.74 21.29 11.37
CA THR A 393 -14.25 22.28 10.40
C THR A 393 -13.34 21.67 9.35
N SER A 394 -13.25 22.33 8.19
CA SER A 394 -12.22 22.15 7.16
C SER A 394 -11.50 23.49 6.87
N SER A 395 -11.44 24.38 7.87
CA SER A 395 -10.67 25.63 7.78
C SER A 395 -9.18 25.34 7.85
N THR A 396 -8.43 25.77 6.83
CA THR A 396 -6.96 25.68 6.79
C THR A 396 -6.34 26.42 7.97
N MET A 397 -6.86 27.62 8.28
CA MET A 397 -6.36 28.46 9.35
C MET A 397 -6.50 27.75 10.69
N LEU A 398 -7.72 27.36 11.08
CA LEU A 398 -8.00 26.76 12.38
C LEU A 398 -7.25 25.43 12.59
N ILE A 399 -7.20 24.59 11.55
CA ILE A 399 -6.52 23.29 11.65
C ILE A 399 -5.01 23.49 11.70
N THR A 400 -4.44 24.39 10.87
CA THR A 400 -3.01 24.66 10.88
C THR A 400 -2.54 25.24 12.20
N ASP A 401 -3.25 26.21 12.75
CA ASP A 401 -2.87 26.80 14.05
C ASP A 401 -2.86 25.74 15.15
N ALA A 402 -3.90 24.91 15.24
CA ALA A 402 -3.97 23.84 16.23
C ALA A 402 -2.86 22.79 16.06
N VAL A 403 -2.51 22.45 14.81
CA VAL A 403 -1.43 21.50 14.52
C VAL A 403 -0.06 22.11 14.83
N MET A 404 0.15 23.41 14.59
CA MET A 404 1.41 24.07 14.93
C MET A 404 1.61 24.18 16.44
N GLU A 405 0.57 24.50 17.21
CA GLU A 405 0.60 24.46 18.68
C GLU A 405 0.91 23.03 19.18
N LEU A 406 0.28 22.02 18.59
CA LEU A 406 0.54 20.63 18.92
C LEU A 406 2.00 20.26 18.65
N TYR A 407 2.52 20.62 17.46
CA TYR A 407 3.91 20.38 17.07
C TYR A 407 4.89 20.97 18.08
N ASP A 408 4.73 22.26 18.41
CA ASP A 408 5.60 22.98 19.35
C ASP A 408 5.59 22.36 20.77
N ARG A 409 4.47 21.74 21.14
CA ARG A 409 4.29 21.10 22.47
C ARG A 409 4.92 19.71 22.55
N ILE A 410 4.86 18.90 21.45
CA ILE A 410 5.24 17.49 21.55
C ILE A 410 6.61 17.16 20.94
N VAL A 411 7.12 17.99 20.03
CA VAL A 411 8.36 17.67 19.28
C VAL A 411 9.57 18.22 20.02
N ASP A 412 10.58 17.37 20.22
CA ASP A 412 11.87 17.78 20.78
C ASP A 412 12.68 18.60 19.77
N LYS A 413 13.01 19.84 20.13
CA LYS A 413 13.73 20.80 19.28
C LYS A 413 15.16 20.40 18.96
N ASN A 414 15.75 19.50 19.73
CA ASN A 414 17.14 19.09 19.60
C ASN A 414 17.33 17.85 18.70
N LEU A 415 16.23 17.17 18.35
CA LEU A 415 16.29 15.92 17.63
C LEU A 415 16.06 16.11 16.12
N LEU A 416 16.82 15.37 15.33
CA LEU A 416 16.60 15.27 13.89
C LEU A 416 15.38 14.42 13.58
N ILE A 417 14.57 14.91 12.67
CA ILE A 417 13.28 14.32 12.28
C ILE A 417 13.42 13.61 10.94
N ARG A 418 12.80 12.43 10.81
CA ARG A 418 12.84 11.61 9.61
C ARG A 418 11.48 11.28 9.03
N ARG A 419 10.46 11.24 9.85
CA ARG A 419 9.11 10.82 9.45
C ARG A 419 8.07 11.73 10.06
N ILE A 420 7.07 12.08 9.26
CA ILE A 420 5.91 12.87 9.68
C ILE A 420 4.66 12.13 9.24
N ASN A 421 3.69 12.03 10.13
CA ASN A 421 2.36 11.52 9.82
C ASN A 421 1.32 12.41 10.50
N ILE A 422 0.35 12.87 9.72
CA ILE A 422 -0.78 13.67 10.19
C ILE A 422 -2.08 12.96 9.82
N THR A 423 -3.03 12.94 10.74
CA THR A 423 -4.32 12.27 10.57
C THR A 423 -5.45 13.15 11.08
N ALA A 424 -6.42 13.43 10.22
CA ALA A 424 -7.70 13.98 10.61
C ALA A 424 -8.64 12.84 11.00
N ASN A 425 -9.15 12.85 12.21
CA ASN A 425 -10.07 11.85 12.76
C ASN A 425 -11.47 12.41 12.92
N ARG A 426 -12.43 11.56 13.29
CA ARG A 426 -13.83 11.91 13.54
C ARG A 426 -14.43 12.70 12.38
N LEU A 427 -14.17 12.19 11.18
CA LEU A 427 -14.67 12.83 9.96
C LEU A 427 -16.19 12.68 9.88
N VAL A 428 -16.85 13.78 9.55
CA VAL A 428 -18.28 13.81 9.22
C VAL A 428 -18.50 14.56 7.91
N ASP A 429 -19.61 14.26 7.24
CA ASP A 429 -20.03 15.03 6.07
C ASP A 429 -20.34 16.47 6.47
N GLU A 430 -19.89 17.45 5.68
CA GLU A 430 -20.03 18.89 5.99
C GLU A 430 -21.50 19.31 6.11
N ASN A 431 -22.39 18.73 5.29
CA ASN A 431 -23.81 19.06 5.34
C ASN A 431 -24.49 18.46 6.59
N SER A 432 -24.02 17.29 7.04
CA SER A 432 -24.50 16.67 8.27
C SER A 432 -24.05 17.46 9.49
N ALA A 433 -22.80 17.92 9.52
CA ALA A 433 -22.28 18.75 10.61
C ALA A 433 -23.01 20.09 10.77
N LYS A 434 -23.48 20.70 9.67
CA LYS A 434 -24.25 21.95 9.69
C LYS A 434 -25.67 21.81 10.28
N LYS A 435 -26.20 20.59 10.33
CA LYS A 435 -27.55 20.31 10.85
C LYS A 435 -27.57 20.09 12.37
N GLU A 436 -26.43 19.83 12.98
CA GLU A 436 -26.33 19.71 14.43
C GLU A 436 -26.32 21.09 15.09
N GLU A 437 -27.49 21.61 15.42
CA GLU A 437 -27.64 22.79 16.25
C GLU A 437 -27.21 22.45 17.68
N LYS A 438 -26.09 23.01 18.11
CA LYS A 438 -25.71 22.96 19.53
C LYS A 438 -26.54 23.96 20.28
N TYR A 439 -27.47 23.48 21.10
CA TYR A 439 -28.17 24.30 22.07
C TYR A 439 -27.16 24.86 23.07
N GLU A 440 -27.03 26.17 23.10
CA GLU A 440 -26.16 26.86 24.06
C GLU A 440 -27.01 27.34 25.25
N GLN A 441 -26.63 26.94 26.43
CA GLN A 441 -27.28 27.44 27.65
C GLN A 441 -26.93 28.92 27.81
N LEU A 442 -27.95 29.76 27.80
CA LEU A 442 -27.78 31.19 27.98
C LEU A 442 -27.44 31.50 29.44
N ASP A 443 -26.49 32.38 29.68
CA ASP A 443 -26.17 32.93 31.01
C ASP A 443 -26.50 34.44 31.08
N LEU A 444 -26.72 34.97 32.31
CA LEU A 444 -27.16 36.34 32.54
C LEU A 444 -26.05 37.39 32.43
N PHE A 445 -24.78 36.97 32.29
CA PHE A 445 -23.62 37.86 32.34
C PHE A 445 -22.93 38.03 30.94
N THR A 446 -23.37 37.29 29.98
CA THR A 446 -22.77 37.32 28.62
C THR A 446 -23.46 38.38 27.75
N ASP A 447 -22.69 39.29 27.16
CA ASP A 447 -23.19 40.17 26.10
C ASP A 447 -23.42 39.40 24.80
N TYR A 448 -24.64 38.90 24.62
CA TYR A 448 -25.03 38.09 23.45
C TYR A 448 -24.96 38.88 22.13
N LYS A 449 -25.15 40.19 22.13
CA LYS A 449 -25.01 40.97 20.89
C LYS A 449 -23.56 41.02 20.41
N ALA A 450 -22.64 41.29 21.34
CA ALA A 450 -21.22 41.29 21.01
C ALA A 450 -20.74 39.89 20.60
N LYS A 451 -21.26 38.83 21.24
CA LYS A 451 -20.96 37.43 20.90
C LYS A 451 -21.48 37.04 19.53
N GLU A 452 -22.70 37.43 19.19
CA GLU A 452 -23.32 37.17 17.87
C GLU A 452 -22.61 37.94 16.74
N GLN A 453 -22.24 39.20 16.97
CA GLN A 453 -21.45 39.99 16.01
C GLN A 453 -20.08 39.32 15.76
N LYS A 454 -19.36 38.92 16.80
CA LYS A 454 -18.07 38.22 16.67
C LYS A 454 -18.22 36.92 15.91
N ARG A 455 -19.28 36.13 16.19
CA ARG A 455 -19.59 34.89 15.48
C ARG A 455 -19.84 35.12 14.01
N ALA A 456 -20.62 36.17 13.66
CA ALA A 456 -20.90 36.54 12.27
C ALA A 456 -19.61 36.95 11.53
N GLU A 457 -18.71 37.69 12.18
CA GLU A 457 -17.41 38.07 11.62
C GLU A 457 -16.53 36.84 11.37
N GLU A 458 -16.46 35.92 12.35
CA GLU A 458 -15.72 34.64 12.22
C GLU A 458 -16.29 33.78 11.09
N GLU A 459 -17.61 33.68 10.96
CA GLU A 459 -18.27 32.93 9.89
C GLU A 459 -17.99 33.53 8.51
N ALA A 460 -18.00 34.87 8.40
CA ALA A 460 -17.67 35.55 7.15
C ALA A 460 -16.21 35.29 6.70
N VAL A 461 -15.26 35.24 7.65
CA VAL A 461 -13.87 34.90 7.37
C VAL A 461 -13.76 33.47 6.86
N LEU A 462 -14.44 32.53 7.51
CA LEU A 462 -14.41 31.11 7.12
C LEU A 462 -15.07 30.86 5.78
N GLU A 463 -16.15 31.56 5.48
CA GLU A 463 -16.80 31.46 4.17
C GLU A 463 -15.91 32.00 3.04
N ARG A 464 -15.20 33.12 3.30
CA ARG A 464 -14.20 33.64 2.36
C ARG A 464 -13.06 32.64 2.15
N GLU A 465 -12.56 32.03 3.22
CA GLU A 465 -11.54 30.99 3.16
C GLU A 465 -12.05 29.80 2.33
N ARG A 466 -13.27 29.34 2.57
CA ARG A 466 -13.90 28.23 1.84
C ARG A 466 -13.97 28.50 0.34
N ARG A 467 -14.38 29.68 -0.07
CA ARG A 467 -14.41 30.08 -1.49
C ARG A 467 -13.01 30.07 -2.10
N MET A 468 -11.99 30.52 -1.36
CA MET A 468 -10.60 30.47 -1.81
C MET A 468 -10.11 29.02 -1.97
N GLN A 469 -10.38 28.14 -1.01
CA GLN A 469 -10.04 26.72 -1.07
C GLN A 469 -10.67 26.03 -2.30
N GLN A 470 -11.94 26.27 -2.57
CA GLN A 470 -12.64 25.74 -3.76
C GLN A 470 -12.03 26.24 -5.07
N THR A 471 -11.68 27.53 -5.12
CA THR A 471 -11.00 28.12 -6.28
C THR A 471 -9.63 27.47 -6.50
N MET A 472 -8.84 27.28 -5.43
CA MET A 472 -7.55 26.60 -5.50
C MET A 472 -7.70 25.16 -5.99
N LEU A 473 -8.71 24.42 -5.50
CA LEU A 473 -9.00 23.07 -5.96
C LEU A 473 -9.35 23.03 -7.45
N THR A 474 -10.19 23.94 -7.91
CA THR A 474 -10.57 24.05 -9.33
C THR A 474 -9.35 24.29 -10.22
N ILE A 475 -8.46 25.20 -9.81
CA ILE A 475 -7.21 25.48 -10.53
C ILE A 475 -6.31 24.25 -10.54
N LYS A 476 -6.12 23.60 -9.38
CA LYS A 476 -5.26 22.41 -9.26
C LYS A 476 -5.81 21.21 -10.06
N LYS A 477 -7.12 21.01 -10.11
CA LYS A 477 -7.77 19.97 -10.92
C LYS A 477 -7.60 20.21 -12.42
N LYS A 478 -7.70 21.47 -12.85
CA LYS A 478 -7.65 21.85 -14.28
C LYS A 478 -6.21 21.92 -14.82
N PHE A 479 -5.27 22.44 -14.05
CA PHE A 479 -3.93 22.78 -14.51
C PHE A 479 -2.80 22.01 -13.80
N GLY A 480 -3.14 21.08 -12.91
CA GLY A 480 -2.18 20.27 -12.14
C GLY A 480 -1.93 20.82 -10.74
N LYS A 481 -1.46 19.91 -9.86
CA LYS A 481 -1.31 20.19 -8.42
C LYS A 481 -0.34 21.35 -8.10
N ASN A 482 0.62 21.62 -8.98
CA ASN A 482 1.63 22.68 -8.83
C ASN A 482 1.23 23.99 -9.54
N ALA A 483 0.06 24.08 -10.17
CA ALA A 483 -0.40 25.29 -10.86
C ALA A 483 -0.58 26.50 -9.94
N ILE A 484 -0.85 26.25 -8.66
CA ILE A 484 -0.92 27.29 -7.63
C ILE A 484 -0.23 26.76 -6.36
N LEU A 485 0.74 27.53 -5.86
CA LEU A 485 1.53 27.24 -4.67
C LEU A 485 1.43 28.40 -3.68
N LYS A 486 1.53 28.12 -2.39
CA LYS A 486 1.70 29.14 -1.35
C LYS A 486 3.17 29.52 -1.19
N GLY A 487 3.46 30.72 -0.72
CA GLY A 487 4.86 31.18 -0.51
C GLY A 487 5.68 30.24 0.36
N MET A 488 5.08 29.55 1.33
CA MET A 488 5.74 28.55 2.16
C MET A 488 6.28 27.35 1.35
N ASN A 489 5.65 27.00 0.24
CA ASN A 489 6.07 25.87 -0.62
C ASN A 489 7.35 26.16 -1.43
N LEU A 490 7.85 27.41 -1.37
CA LEU A 490 9.07 27.86 -2.05
C LEU A 490 10.23 28.09 -1.07
N GLN A 491 10.00 27.87 0.23
CA GLN A 491 11.05 28.02 1.25
C GLN A 491 12.03 26.84 1.23
N GLU A 492 13.24 27.08 1.76
CA GLU A 492 14.22 26.01 1.92
C GLU A 492 13.68 24.90 2.84
N GLY A 493 13.76 23.66 2.39
CA GLY A 493 13.22 22.50 3.11
C GLY A 493 11.76 22.18 2.79
N ALA A 494 11.05 23.01 2.01
CA ALA A 494 9.70 22.70 1.54
C ALA A 494 9.70 21.45 0.65
N THR A 495 8.65 20.64 0.76
CA THR A 495 8.53 19.34 0.05
C THR A 495 7.25 19.22 -0.78
N ALA A 496 6.31 20.16 -0.65
CA ALA A 496 4.98 20.05 -1.26
C ALA A 496 5.05 19.99 -2.79
N LYS A 497 5.94 20.75 -3.42
CA LYS A 497 6.12 20.78 -4.87
C LYS A 497 6.50 19.39 -5.39
N ASP A 498 7.51 18.76 -4.79
CA ASP A 498 7.98 17.43 -5.18
C ASP A 498 6.94 16.35 -4.86
N ARG A 499 6.21 16.49 -3.74
CA ARG A 499 5.11 15.58 -3.38
C ARG A 499 3.95 15.64 -4.35
N ASN A 500 3.63 16.81 -4.88
CA ASN A 500 2.57 16.98 -5.87
C ASN A 500 2.87 16.24 -7.19
N GLU A 501 4.16 16.00 -7.48
CA GLU A 501 4.64 15.22 -8.61
C GLU A 501 4.77 13.72 -8.30
N GLN A 502 4.19 13.26 -7.19
CA GLN A 502 4.23 11.86 -6.78
C GLN A 502 2.83 11.24 -6.78
N ILE A 503 2.80 9.96 -7.10
CA ILE A 503 1.63 9.07 -6.94
C ILE A 503 2.05 7.95 -5.99
N GLY A 504 1.31 7.76 -4.88
CA GLY A 504 1.65 6.75 -3.87
C GLY A 504 3.04 6.93 -3.22
N GLY A 505 3.59 8.17 -3.21
CA GLY A 505 4.91 8.49 -2.66
C GLY A 505 6.08 8.20 -3.60
N HIS A 506 5.81 7.87 -4.86
CA HIS A 506 6.79 7.62 -5.92
C HIS A 506 6.59 8.59 -7.08
N LYS A 507 7.63 8.77 -7.88
CA LYS A 507 7.61 9.68 -9.04
C LYS A 507 6.46 9.30 -9.99
N ALA A 508 5.68 10.31 -10.42
CA ALA A 508 4.54 10.13 -11.32
C ALA A 508 4.98 9.77 -12.74
#